data_aed735d3eb267930e9ca40be8da377b8
#
_entry.id   aed735d3eb267930e9ca40be8da377b8
#
_cell.length_a   1.000
_cell.length_b   1.000
_cell.length_c   1.000
_cell.angle_alpha   90.00
_cell.angle_beta   90.00
_cell.angle_gamma   90.00
#
_symmetry.space_group_name_H-M   'P 1'
#
loop_
_entity.id
_entity.type
_entity.pdbx_description
1 polymer ?
#
loop_
_entity_poly.entity_id
_entity_poly.type
_entity_poly.pdbx_seq_one_letter_code
_entity_poly.pdbx_strand_id
1 'polypeptide(L)'
;MENLFRSWREFSKGKRSKQRVSRFELNLEDNIFKPHEDLLLELWHPDSYIAFYTQDPKLRKIHEPSVRDRVLYQAIYKALYQTFDKSFIYDVFSSRNLRGTHAGVKRFTIFSKKVSSNFTRSAFVLKCDIRKFFDSI
;
A
#
# COMPACT_ATOMS: atom_id res chain seq x y z
N MET A 1 -6.94 9.16 18.26
CA MET A 1 -8.37 8.83 18.01
C MET A 1 -8.85 9.35 16.65
N GLU A 2 -8.91 10.66 16.42
CA GLU A 2 -9.41 11.26 15.17
C GLU A 2 -8.73 10.70 13.91
N ASN A 3 -7.43 10.45 13.95
CA ASN A 3 -6.67 9.88 12.85
C ASN A 3 -7.16 8.46 12.45
N LEU A 4 -7.60 7.64 13.40
CA LEU A 4 -8.13 6.30 13.12
C LEU A 4 -9.50 6.38 12.43
N PHE A 5 -10.41 7.26 12.90
CA PHE A 5 -11.71 7.48 12.23
C PHE A 5 -11.53 8.04 10.82
N ARG A 6 -10.60 8.95 10.62
CA ARG A 6 -10.25 9.46 9.29
C ARG A 6 -9.70 8.36 8.40
N SER A 7 -8.83 7.51 8.92
CA SER A 7 -8.26 6.37 8.20
C SER A 7 -9.31 5.34 7.84
N TRP A 8 -10.28 5.08 8.74
CA TRP A 8 -11.44 4.25 8.44
C TRP A 8 -12.25 4.80 7.26
N ARG A 9 -12.60 6.09 7.27
CA ARG A 9 -13.38 6.72 6.19
C ARG A 9 -12.70 6.54 4.83
N GLU A 10 -11.39 6.68 4.78
CA GLU A 10 -10.63 6.49 3.54
C GLU A 10 -10.49 5.01 3.16
N PHE A 11 -10.21 4.16 4.12
CA PHE A 11 -10.08 2.72 3.90
C PHE A 11 -11.39 2.10 3.41
N SER A 12 -12.52 2.45 4.00
CA SER A 12 -13.84 1.89 3.68
C SER A 12 -14.39 2.36 2.34
N LYS A 13 -13.85 3.42 1.77
CA LYS A 13 -14.29 3.99 0.50
C LYS A 13 -14.23 2.95 -0.64
N GLY A 14 -15.39 2.66 -1.24
CA GLY A 14 -15.53 1.65 -2.29
C GLY A 14 -15.39 0.19 -1.83
N LYS A 15 -15.37 -0.08 -0.50
CA LYS A 15 -15.20 -1.43 0.05
C LYS A 15 -16.30 -1.86 1.01
N ARG A 16 -17.29 -1.03 1.29
CA ARG A 16 -18.37 -1.32 2.24
C ARG A 16 -19.23 -2.53 1.87
N SER A 17 -19.31 -2.87 0.59
CA SER A 17 -19.99 -4.10 0.13
C SER A 17 -19.25 -5.38 0.47
N LYS A 18 -17.99 -5.31 0.89
CA LYS A 18 -17.23 -6.50 1.31
C LYS A 18 -17.68 -6.93 2.71
N GLN A 19 -18.09 -8.18 2.88
CA GLN A 19 -18.64 -8.72 4.12
C GLN A 19 -17.80 -8.42 5.37
N ARG A 20 -16.45 -8.52 5.28
CA ARG A 20 -15.56 -8.23 6.42
C ARG A 20 -15.55 -6.74 6.78
N VAL A 21 -15.67 -5.87 5.79
CA VAL A 21 -15.70 -4.42 5.99
C VAL A 21 -17.03 -4.00 6.58
N SER A 22 -18.16 -4.52 6.06
CA SER A 22 -19.49 -4.22 6.62
C SER A 22 -19.63 -4.75 8.05
N ARG A 23 -19.11 -5.96 8.34
CA ARG A 23 -19.10 -6.49 9.71
C ARG A 23 -18.29 -5.61 10.68
N PHE A 24 -17.16 -5.09 10.24
CA PHE A 24 -16.36 -4.14 11.04
C PHE A 24 -17.12 -2.83 11.28
N GLU A 25 -17.88 -2.35 10.29
CA GLU A 25 -18.66 -1.12 10.37
C GLU A 25 -19.83 -1.22 11.35
N LEU A 26 -20.41 -2.41 11.56
CA LEU A 26 -21.53 -2.61 12.50
C LEU A 26 -21.17 -2.23 13.96
N ASN A 27 -19.92 -2.44 14.36
CA ASN A 27 -19.41 -2.09 15.69
C ASN A 27 -18.23 -1.14 15.56
N LEU A 28 -18.39 -0.09 14.73
CA LEU A 28 -17.28 0.77 14.34
C LEU A 28 -16.59 1.43 15.53
N GLU A 29 -17.36 1.95 16.48
CA GLU A 29 -16.82 2.67 17.63
C GLU A 29 -15.92 1.75 18.45
N ASP A 30 -16.40 0.60 18.87
CA ASP A 30 -15.63 -0.38 19.64
C ASP A 30 -14.39 -0.85 18.85
N ASN A 31 -14.57 -1.10 17.55
CA ASN A 31 -13.51 -1.56 16.67
C ASN A 31 -12.43 -0.48 16.40
N ILE A 32 -12.69 0.78 16.71
CA ILE A 32 -11.74 1.89 16.65
C ILE A 32 -11.18 2.23 18.03
N PHE A 33 -12.02 2.23 19.08
CA PHE A 33 -11.60 2.58 20.43
C PHE A 33 -10.63 1.54 21.02
N LYS A 34 -10.96 0.25 20.87
CA LYS A 34 -10.12 -0.82 21.42
C LYS A 34 -8.67 -0.80 20.88
N PRO A 35 -8.40 -0.76 19.55
CA PRO A 35 -7.03 -0.61 19.04
C PRO A 35 -6.34 0.65 19.52
N HIS A 36 -7.07 1.74 19.73
CA HIS A 36 -6.50 2.96 20.26
C HIS A 36 -6.04 2.80 21.71
N GLU A 37 -6.87 2.17 22.55
CA GLU A 37 -6.52 1.87 23.94
C GLU A 37 -5.35 0.89 24.01
N ASP A 38 -5.39 -0.19 23.21
CA ASP A 38 -4.32 -1.17 23.12
C ASP A 38 -2.96 -0.51 22.73
N LEU A 39 -2.99 0.49 21.84
CA LEU A 39 -1.81 1.24 21.47
C LEU A 39 -1.30 2.14 22.60
N LEU A 40 -2.19 2.80 23.34
CA LEU A 40 -1.82 3.66 24.48
C LEU A 40 -1.21 2.86 25.63
N LEU A 41 -1.67 1.62 25.81
CA LEU A 41 -1.20 0.69 26.84
C LEU A 41 -0.02 -0.18 26.39
N GLU A 42 0.46 -0.01 25.14
CA GLU A 42 1.51 -0.84 24.52
C GLU A 42 1.14 -2.35 24.45
N LEU A 43 -0.16 -2.64 24.42
CA LEU A 43 -0.72 -4.01 24.38
C LEU A 43 -1.16 -4.42 22.96
N TRP A 44 -1.04 -3.52 21.98
CA TRP A 44 -1.47 -3.83 20.63
C TRP A 44 -0.60 -4.91 19.97
N HIS A 45 -1.27 -5.91 19.40
CA HIS A 45 -0.66 -6.94 18.57
C HIS A 45 -1.44 -7.08 17.26
N PRO A 46 -0.77 -7.35 16.13
CA PRO A 46 -1.46 -7.62 14.87
C PRO A 46 -2.31 -8.90 14.97
N ASP A 47 -3.45 -8.90 14.30
CA ASP A 47 -4.27 -10.08 14.15
C ASP A 47 -3.59 -11.11 13.22
N SER A 48 -4.02 -12.36 13.32
CA SER A 48 -3.59 -13.39 12.37
C SER A 48 -3.98 -13.04 10.94
N TYR A 49 -3.06 -13.22 10.00
CA TYR A 49 -3.32 -13.03 8.58
C TYR A 49 -4.30 -14.08 8.05
N ILE A 50 -5.15 -13.65 7.13
CA ILE A 50 -6.04 -14.53 6.40
C ILE A 50 -5.38 -14.89 5.08
N ALA A 51 -5.08 -16.18 4.88
CA ALA A 51 -4.47 -16.65 3.66
C ALA A 51 -5.54 -17.08 2.64
N PHE A 52 -5.38 -16.65 1.38
CA PHE A 52 -6.16 -17.12 0.26
C PHE A 52 -5.31 -17.17 -1.00
N TYR A 53 -5.79 -17.89 -2.02
CA TYR A 53 -5.11 -18.00 -3.30
C TYR A 53 -5.82 -17.11 -4.33
N THR A 54 -5.03 -16.46 -5.17
CA THR A 54 -5.50 -15.76 -6.36
C THR A 54 -4.68 -16.20 -7.57
N GLN A 55 -5.30 -16.22 -8.73
CA GLN A 55 -4.64 -16.56 -9.99
C GLN A 55 -4.77 -15.38 -10.95
N ASP A 56 -3.67 -14.61 -11.06
CA ASP A 56 -3.61 -13.46 -11.97
C ASP A 56 -2.14 -13.09 -12.28
N PRO A 57 -1.61 -13.49 -13.42
CA PRO A 57 -1.83 -14.68 -14.24
C PRO A 57 -1.29 -15.96 -13.57
N LYS A 58 -0.49 -15.83 -12.49
CA LYS A 58 0.11 -16.95 -11.74
C LYS A 58 -0.61 -17.15 -10.42
N LEU A 59 -0.69 -18.39 -9.98
CA LEU A 59 -1.20 -18.72 -8.65
C LEU A 59 -0.30 -18.07 -7.58
N ARG A 60 -0.92 -17.26 -6.73
CA ARG A 60 -0.24 -16.59 -5.61
C ARG A 60 -1.02 -16.81 -4.33
N LYS A 61 -0.30 -17.15 -3.28
CA LYS A 61 -0.85 -17.15 -1.92
C LYS A 61 -0.77 -15.73 -1.38
N ILE A 62 -1.91 -15.17 -1.02
CA ILE A 62 -2.03 -13.82 -0.47
C ILE A 62 -2.30 -13.92 1.02
N HIS A 63 -1.60 -13.13 1.82
CA HIS A 63 -1.83 -12.99 3.24
C HIS A 63 -2.46 -11.61 3.49
N GLU A 64 -3.75 -11.59 3.82
CA GLU A 64 -4.51 -10.36 4.06
C GLU A 64 -4.59 -10.08 5.56
N PRO A 65 -4.14 -8.90 6.04
CA PRO A 65 -4.34 -8.48 7.42
C PRO A 65 -5.83 -8.26 7.72
N SER A 66 -6.21 -8.28 9.00
CA SER A 66 -7.56 -7.95 9.43
C SER A 66 -7.98 -6.53 8.99
N VAL A 67 -9.28 -6.25 9.00
CA VAL A 67 -9.79 -4.90 8.72
C VAL A 67 -9.27 -3.91 9.75
N ARG A 68 -9.23 -4.31 11.03
CA ARG A 68 -8.69 -3.53 12.15
C ARG A 68 -7.25 -3.08 11.87
N ASP A 69 -6.39 -4.03 11.52
CA ASP A 69 -4.98 -3.74 11.28
C ASP A 69 -4.77 -2.89 10.03
N ARG A 70 -5.55 -3.13 8.96
CA ARG A 70 -5.46 -2.31 7.75
C ARG A 70 -5.87 -0.85 7.99
N VAL A 71 -6.81 -0.58 8.88
CA VAL A 71 -7.18 0.79 9.28
C VAL A 71 -6.03 1.44 10.03
N LEU A 72 -5.39 0.71 10.95
CA LEU A 72 -4.22 1.20 11.68
C LEU A 72 -3.03 1.44 10.73
N TYR A 73 -2.73 0.50 9.83
CA TYR A 73 -1.66 0.65 8.83
C TYR A 73 -1.90 1.86 7.92
N GLN A 74 -3.16 2.15 7.60
CA GLN A 74 -3.50 3.36 6.85
C GLN A 74 -3.18 4.64 7.66
N ALA A 75 -3.41 4.63 8.97
CA ALA A 75 -3.08 5.76 9.85
C ALA A 75 -1.56 5.96 9.96
N ILE A 76 -0.82 4.87 10.14
CA ILE A 76 0.66 4.87 10.19
C ILE A 76 1.23 5.35 8.85
N TYR A 77 0.74 4.80 7.73
CA TYR A 77 1.17 5.20 6.40
C TYR A 77 1.05 6.72 6.20
N LYS A 78 -0.05 7.32 6.60
CA LYS A 78 -0.25 8.77 6.46
C LYS A 78 0.76 9.60 7.26
N ALA A 79 1.06 9.16 8.48
CA ALA A 79 2.04 9.84 9.31
C ALA A 79 3.45 9.74 8.71
N LEU A 80 3.81 8.54 8.26
CA LEU A 80 5.12 8.28 7.67
C LEU A 80 5.28 8.91 6.28
N TYR A 81 4.22 8.92 5.47
CA TYR A 81 4.26 9.43 4.11
C TYR A 81 4.75 10.88 4.04
N GLN A 82 4.29 11.74 4.94
CA GLN A 82 4.67 13.15 4.96
C GLN A 82 6.19 13.37 5.16
N THR A 83 6.80 12.45 5.91
CA THR A 83 8.24 12.50 6.20
C THR A 83 9.04 11.84 5.07
N PHE A 84 8.66 10.63 4.69
CA PHE A 84 9.46 9.82 3.76
C PHE A 84 9.29 10.24 2.29
N ASP A 85 8.14 10.80 1.88
CA ASP A 85 7.94 11.21 0.48
C ASP A 85 8.98 12.24 0.01
N LYS A 86 9.45 13.08 0.93
CA LYS A 86 10.48 14.10 0.65
C LYS A 86 11.87 13.50 0.44
N SER A 87 12.16 12.34 1.03
CA SER A 87 13.45 11.66 0.90
C SER A 87 13.57 10.80 -0.35
N PHE A 88 12.47 10.45 -1.01
CA PHE A 88 12.49 9.64 -2.21
C PHE A 88 13.07 10.41 -3.40
N ILE A 89 13.92 9.74 -4.16
CA ILE A 89 14.38 10.27 -5.45
C ILE A 89 13.18 10.50 -6.39
N TYR A 90 13.37 11.40 -7.36
CA TYR A 90 12.29 11.81 -8.28
C TYR A 90 11.64 10.63 -8.99
N ASP A 91 12.40 9.62 -9.40
CA ASP A 91 11.95 8.53 -10.26
C ASP A 91 11.38 7.30 -9.49
N VAL A 92 10.95 7.49 -8.23
CA VAL A 92 10.13 6.51 -7.51
C VAL A 92 8.66 6.70 -7.87
N PHE A 93 8.03 5.70 -8.47
CA PHE A 93 6.65 5.73 -8.98
C PHE A 93 5.69 4.78 -8.26
N SER A 94 6.16 4.03 -7.27
CA SER A 94 5.34 3.14 -6.47
C SER A 94 4.86 3.83 -5.20
N SER A 95 3.57 3.64 -4.88
CA SER A 95 2.95 4.10 -3.62
C SER A 95 3.07 5.61 -3.34
N ARG A 96 3.24 6.42 -4.37
CA ARG A 96 3.32 7.88 -4.26
C ARG A 96 2.12 8.56 -4.92
N ASN A 97 1.60 9.60 -4.28
CA ASN A 97 0.53 10.42 -4.84
C ASN A 97 0.97 11.10 -6.15
N LEU A 98 0.11 11.09 -7.15
CA LEU A 98 0.34 11.68 -8.48
C LEU A 98 1.52 11.07 -9.26
N ARG A 99 2.11 9.97 -8.78
CA ARG A 99 3.26 9.29 -9.39
C ARG A 99 3.00 7.80 -9.62
N GLY A 100 1.82 7.48 -10.13
CA GLY A 100 1.44 6.09 -10.46
C GLY A 100 2.09 5.56 -11.73
N THR A 101 1.66 4.37 -12.15
CA THR A 101 2.19 3.63 -13.32
C THR A 101 2.27 4.50 -14.59
N HIS A 102 1.24 5.30 -14.88
CA HIS A 102 1.24 6.17 -16.06
C HIS A 102 2.35 7.23 -16.05
N ALA A 103 2.63 7.81 -14.87
CA ALA A 103 3.74 8.74 -14.73
C ALA A 103 5.09 8.05 -14.94
N GLY A 104 5.25 6.83 -14.43
CA GLY A 104 6.44 6.00 -14.65
C GLY A 104 6.65 5.66 -16.12
N VAL A 105 5.61 5.23 -16.82
CA VAL A 105 5.68 4.93 -18.27
C VAL A 105 6.05 6.18 -19.07
N LYS A 106 5.43 7.33 -18.78
CA LYS A 106 5.78 8.60 -19.43
C LYS A 106 7.25 8.97 -19.21
N ARG A 107 7.73 8.81 -17.99
CA ARG A 107 9.12 9.09 -17.62
C ARG A 107 10.09 8.14 -18.33
N PHE A 108 9.78 6.85 -18.36
CA PHE A 108 10.54 5.85 -19.09
C PHE A 108 10.64 6.19 -20.59
N THR A 109 9.53 6.61 -21.22
CA THR A 109 9.51 7.02 -22.61
C THR A 109 10.44 8.22 -22.87
N ILE A 110 10.47 9.20 -21.95
CA ILE A 110 11.39 10.35 -22.06
C ILE A 110 12.84 9.90 -22.02
N PHE A 111 13.20 9.01 -21.08
CA PHE A 111 14.55 8.47 -21.00
C PHE A 111 14.92 7.65 -22.25
N SER A 112 14.01 6.77 -22.70
CA SER A 112 14.23 5.96 -23.89
C SER A 112 14.51 6.82 -25.12
N LYS A 113 13.72 7.88 -25.34
CA LYS A 113 13.95 8.84 -26.43
C LYS A 113 15.32 9.52 -26.30
N LYS A 114 15.68 9.96 -25.10
CA LYS A 114 16.96 10.66 -24.88
C LYS A 114 18.15 9.74 -25.15
N VAL A 115 18.15 8.51 -24.63
CA VAL A 115 19.26 7.57 -24.76
C VAL A 115 19.38 7.03 -26.17
N SER A 116 18.26 6.79 -26.86
CA SER A 116 18.23 6.25 -28.22
C SER A 116 18.28 7.34 -29.32
N SER A 117 18.48 8.59 -28.97
CA SER A 117 18.42 9.71 -29.93
C SER A 117 17.12 9.69 -30.77
N ASN A 118 15.96 9.74 -30.07
CA ASN A 118 14.63 9.61 -30.65
C ASN A 118 14.38 8.25 -31.37
N PHE A 119 14.86 7.16 -30.77
CA PHE A 119 14.74 5.79 -31.30
C PHE A 119 15.50 5.52 -32.60
N THR A 120 16.51 6.33 -32.92
CA THR A 120 17.38 6.10 -34.09
C THR A 120 18.56 5.18 -33.75
N ARG A 121 18.88 4.99 -32.49
CA ARG A 121 19.97 4.12 -31.99
C ARG A 121 19.44 3.06 -31.03
N SER A 122 20.13 1.93 -31.01
CA SER A 122 19.84 0.89 -30.01
C SER A 122 20.08 1.39 -28.59
N ALA A 123 19.17 1.03 -27.69
CA ALA A 123 19.28 1.29 -26.25
C ALA A 123 18.96 0.02 -25.48
N PHE A 124 19.61 -0.17 -24.33
CA PHE A 124 19.40 -1.34 -23.48
C PHE A 124 18.70 -0.91 -22.18
N VAL A 125 17.81 -1.78 -21.70
CA VAL A 125 17.11 -1.58 -20.45
C VAL A 125 17.49 -2.72 -19.52
N LEU A 126 18.10 -2.39 -18.38
CA LEU A 126 18.35 -3.35 -17.30
C LEU A 126 17.14 -3.37 -16.38
N LYS A 127 16.47 -4.53 -16.28
CA LYS A 127 15.38 -4.77 -15.32
C LYS A 127 15.92 -5.61 -14.16
N CYS A 128 15.91 -5.03 -12.96
CA CYS A 128 16.30 -5.70 -11.72
C CYS A 128 15.08 -5.88 -10.81
N ASP A 129 15.04 -6.99 -10.09
CA ASP A 129 14.03 -7.28 -9.08
C ASP A 129 14.64 -8.09 -7.95
N ILE A 130 14.17 -7.86 -6.71
CA ILE A 130 14.64 -8.61 -5.54
C ILE A 130 13.79 -9.86 -5.39
N ARG A 131 14.41 -11.03 -5.58
CA ARG A 131 13.72 -12.31 -5.44
C ARG A 131 13.20 -12.49 -4.02
N LYS A 132 11.92 -12.79 -3.89
CA LYS A 132 11.25 -13.08 -2.61
C LYS A 132 11.46 -11.98 -1.55
N PHE A 133 11.41 -10.71 -1.95
CA PHE A 133 11.64 -9.59 -1.05
C PHE A 133 10.86 -9.71 0.27
N PHE A 134 9.54 -9.94 0.20
CA PHE A 134 8.69 -10.05 1.39
C PHE A 134 8.90 -11.32 2.21
N ASP A 135 9.50 -12.36 1.65
CA ASP A 135 9.82 -13.60 2.36
C ASP A 135 11.19 -13.51 3.07
N SER A 136 11.97 -12.46 2.77
CA SER A 136 13.36 -12.28 3.25
C SER A 136 13.52 -11.20 4.33
N ILE A 137 12.42 -10.54 4.70
CA ILE A 137 12.39 -9.49 5.74
C ILE A 137 11.95 -10.07 7.07
#